data_f3148a2310caa2cdd0c2bc60bdc150c4
#
_entry.id   f3148a2310caa2cdd0c2bc60bdc150c4
#
_cell.length_a   1.000
_cell.length_b   1.000
_cell.length_c   1.000
_cell.angle_alpha   90.00
_cell.angle_beta   90.00
_cell.angle_gamma   90.00
#
_symmetry.space_group_name_H-M   'P 1'
#
loop_
_entity.id
_entity.type
_entity.pdbx_description
1 polymer ?
#
loop_
_entity_poly.entity_id
_entity_poly.type
_entity_poly.pdbx_seq_one_letter_code
_entity_poly.pdbx_strand_id
1 'polypeptide(L)'
;MNLDVTTLLIVNVVNLALTAGTLPFIMGRQLSRGAWFARSALIMQALGWLLMISSEQFSGHWLDRALSVTSVSCMGLGEWWMFRALGAWLGPRRWGRLLAVVCVLTPIGYFLSFDSYPLRVGWTNFMLALQLVLVAQACLHPASAMSGRWRWVIMVGLLVLAGFTTLRGILGAFFTEQYP
;
A
#
# COMPACT_ATOMS: atom_id res chain seq x y z
N MET A 1 10.05 22.13 15.92
CA MET A 1 9.58 20.78 16.29
C MET A 1 9.90 19.87 15.12
N ASN A 2 11.00 19.15 15.19
CA ASN A 2 11.32 18.15 14.17
C ASN A 2 10.49 16.91 14.50
N LEU A 3 9.39 16.71 13.77
CA LEU A 3 8.65 15.44 13.81
C LEU A 3 9.58 14.38 13.22
N ASP A 4 10.01 13.46 14.06
CA ASP A 4 10.79 12.30 13.64
C ASP A 4 9.95 11.46 12.68
N VAL A 5 10.56 10.99 11.60
CA VAL A 5 9.92 10.13 10.59
C VAL A 5 9.27 8.91 11.25
N THR A 6 9.91 8.33 12.25
CA THR A 6 9.40 7.22 13.04
C THR A 6 8.08 7.56 13.73
N THR A 7 7.96 8.75 14.31
CA THR A 7 6.70 9.21 14.92
C THR A 7 5.57 9.30 13.90
N LEU A 8 5.83 9.83 12.69
CA LEU A 8 4.83 9.88 11.63
C LEU A 8 4.39 8.49 11.18
N LEU A 9 5.31 7.55 11.08
CA LEU A 9 5.00 6.16 10.72
C LEU A 9 4.16 5.47 11.80
N ILE A 10 4.47 5.68 13.09
CA ILE A 10 3.68 5.14 14.20
C ILE A 10 2.26 5.71 14.18
N VAL A 11 2.10 7.02 13.98
CA VAL A 11 0.78 7.67 13.88
C VAL A 11 -0.01 7.08 12.70
N ASN A 12 0.63 6.85 11.56
CA ASN A 12 -0.01 6.22 10.41
C ASN A 12 -0.50 4.79 10.73
N VAL A 13 0.33 3.97 11.37
CA VAL A 13 -0.04 2.61 11.81
C VAL A 13 -1.24 2.64 12.75
N VAL A 14 -1.22 3.53 13.75
CA VAL A 14 -2.33 3.70 14.70
C VAL A 14 -3.61 4.10 13.97
N ASN A 15 -3.56 5.05 13.04
CA ASN A 15 -4.72 5.48 12.25
C ASN A 15 -5.29 4.32 11.41
N LEU A 16 -4.44 3.54 10.75
CA LEU A 16 -4.87 2.38 9.96
C LEU A 16 -5.53 1.32 10.86
N ALA A 17 -4.93 1.02 12.00
CA ALA A 17 -5.46 0.04 12.96
C ALA A 17 -6.79 0.51 13.56
N LEU A 18 -6.91 1.78 13.96
CA LEU A 18 -8.16 2.36 14.46
C LEU A 18 -9.26 2.33 13.39
N THR A 19 -8.94 2.72 12.16
CA THR A 19 -9.90 2.70 11.05
C THR A 19 -10.37 1.26 10.78
N ALA A 20 -9.46 0.28 10.74
CA ALA A 20 -9.82 -1.12 10.57
C ALA A 20 -10.65 -1.67 11.73
N GLY A 21 -10.37 -1.20 12.96
CA GLY A 21 -11.10 -1.59 14.18
C GLY A 21 -12.50 -0.98 14.25
N THR A 22 -12.68 0.27 13.81
CA THR A 22 -13.97 0.99 13.87
C THR A 22 -14.95 0.56 12.78
N LEU A 23 -14.48 0.05 11.63
CA LEU A 23 -15.35 -0.40 10.53
C LEU A 23 -16.51 -1.32 10.97
N PRO A 24 -16.29 -2.38 11.80
CA PRO A 24 -17.38 -3.24 12.25
C PRO A 24 -18.41 -2.52 13.14
N PHE A 25 -18.01 -1.50 13.89
CA PHE A 25 -18.90 -0.73 14.74
C PHE A 25 -19.80 0.21 13.91
N ILE A 26 -19.26 0.78 12.83
CA ILE A 26 -19.97 1.69 11.92
C ILE A 26 -20.92 0.92 10.99
N MET A 27 -20.45 -0.21 10.44
CA MET A 27 -21.18 -0.99 9.44
C MET A 27 -22.01 -2.14 10.03
N GLY A 28 -21.98 -2.34 11.35
CA GLY A 28 -22.63 -3.44 12.05
C GLY A 28 -21.82 -4.75 12.01
N ARG A 29 -22.24 -5.74 12.83
CA ARG A 29 -21.54 -7.01 13.01
C ARG A 29 -21.46 -7.86 11.72
N GLN A 30 -22.39 -7.69 10.79
CA GLN A 30 -22.38 -8.37 9.48
C GLN A 30 -21.77 -7.46 8.43
N LEU A 31 -20.46 -7.49 8.34
CA LEU A 31 -19.74 -6.76 7.29
C LEU A 31 -20.11 -7.30 5.91
N SER A 32 -20.44 -6.41 4.97
CA SER A 32 -20.55 -6.78 3.57
C SER A 32 -19.19 -7.34 3.08
N ARG A 33 -19.22 -8.17 2.04
CA ARG A 33 -18.00 -8.75 1.47
C ARG A 33 -16.96 -7.70 1.11
N GLY A 34 -17.40 -6.56 0.58
CA GLY A 34 -16.52 -5.43 0.25
C GLY A 34 -15.90 -4.79 1.50
N ALA A 35 -16.69 -4.57 2.55
CA ALA A 35 -16.18 -4.02 3.81
C ALA A 35 -15.19 -4.96 4.51
N TRP A 36 -15.41 -6.28 4.42
CA TRP A 36 -14.45 -7.26 4.93
C TRP A 36 -13.09 -7.14 4.19
N PHE A 37 -13.10 -7.08 2.86
CA PHE A 37 -11.87 -6.89 2.08
C PHE A 37 -11.18 -5.55 2.40
N ALA A 38 -11.94 -4.45 2.52
CA ALA A 38 -11.38 -3.15 2.87
C ALA A 38 -10.73 -3.16 4.26
N ARG A 39 -11.38 -3.77 5.26
CA ARG A 39 -10.82 -3.94 6.59
C ARG A 39 -9.52 -4.75 6.57
N SER A 40 -9.51 -5.85 5.84
CA SER A 40 -8.33 -6.69 5.68
C SER A 40 -7.18 -5.95 5.00
N ALA A 41 -7.49 -5.10 4.01
CA ALA A 41 -6.52 -4.24 3.35
C ALA A 41 -5.84 -3.30 4.36
N LEU A 42 -6.61 -2.62 5.21
CA LEU A 42 -6.09 -1.71 6.23
C LEU A 42 -5.22 -2.43 7.27
N ILE A 43 -5.62 -3.64 7.69
CA ILE A 43 -4.83 -4.47 8.61
C ILE A 43 -3.49 -4.85 7.97
N MET A 44 -3.48 -5.26 6.70
CA MET A 44 -2.26 -5.61 5.99
C MET A 44 -1.34 -4.40 5.80
N GLN A 45 -1.88 -3.23 5.51
CA GLN A 45 -1.11 -1.99 5.44
C GLN A 45 -0.48 -1.64 6.81
N ALA A 46 -1.26 -1.71 7.89
CA ALA A 46 -0.75 -1.46 9.25
C ALA A 46 0.36 -2.45 9.61
N LEU A 47 0.16 -3.75 9.34
CA LEU A 47 1.16 -4.78 9.57
C LEU A 47 2.43 -4.55 8.74
N GLY A 48 2.28 -4.17 7.47
CA GLY A 48 3.40 -3.81 6.61
C GLY A 48 4.26 -2.70 7.21
N TRP A 49 3.64 -1.61 7.65
CA TRP A 49 4.38 -0.50 8.28
C TRP A 49 5.03 -0.90 9.61
N LEU A 50 4.35 -1.71 10.46
CA LEU A 50 4.95 -2.24 11.69
C LEU A 50 6.20 -3.07 11.41
N LEU A 51 6.15 -3.96 10.43
CA LEU A 51 7.29 -4.79 10.03
C LEU A 51 8.43 -3.94 9.48
N MET A 52 8.12 -2.86 8.73
CA MET A 52 9.14 -1.94 8.23
C MET A 52 9.86 -1.21 9.36
N ILE A 53 9.11 -0.67 10.34
CA ILE A 53 9.69 -0.01 11.52
C ILE A 53 10.53 -1.02 12.32
N SER A 54 10.04 -2.25 12.47
CA SER A 54 10.75 -3.28 13.22
C SER A 54 12.05 -3.72 12.52
N SER A 55 12.09 -3.71 11.19
CA SER A 55 13.28 -4.13 10.44
C SER A 55 14.47 -3.19 10.69
N GLU A 56 14.24 -1.91 10.92
CA GLU A 56 15.30 -0.93 11.22
C GLU A 56 16.13 -1.30 12.47
N GLN A 57 15.51 -2.00 13.43
CA GLN A 57 16.20 -2.44 14.66
C GLN A 57 17.18 -3.61 14.41
N PHE A 58 17.05 -4.29 13.27
CA PHE A 58 17.87 -5.45 12.91
C PHE A 58 18.81 -5.15 11.73
N SER A 59 19.15 -3.88 11.52
CA SER A 59 20.02 -3.46 10.40
C SER A 59 21.30 -4.28 10.33
N GLY A 60 21.59 -4.81 9.14
CA GLY A 60 22.76 -5.67 8.89
C GLY A 60 22.58 -7.16 9.22
N HIS A 61 21.45 -7.57 9.80
CA HIS A 61 21.10 -8.97 10.01
C HIS A 61 20.18 -9.50 8.90
N TRP A 62 20.17 -10.83 8.69
CA TRP A 62 19.24 -11.46 7.74
C TRP A 62 17.75 -11.19 8.08
N LEU A 63 17.47 -10.91 9.36
CA LEU A 63 16.14 -10.53 9.85
C LEU A 63 15.66 -9.22 9.25
N ASP A 64 16.54 -8.23 9.06
CA ASP A 64 16.19 -6.98 8.38
C ASP A 64 15.64 -7.27 6.97
N ARG A 65 16.37 -8.07 6.18
CA ARG A 65 15.92 -8.47 4.84
C ARG A 65 14.57 -9.21 4.89
N ALA A 66 14.40 -10.16 5.81
CA ALA A 66 13.19 -10.95 5.94
C ALA A 66 11.98 -10.08 6.35
N LEU A 67 12.14 -9.22 7.35
CA LEU A 67 11.07 -8.30 7.82
C LEU A 67 10.69 -7.29 6.75
N SER A 68 11.67 -6.69 6.08
CA SER A 68 11.44 -5.71 5.03
C SER A 68 10.73 -6.33 3.81
N VAL A 69 11.13 -7.52 3.36
CA VAL A 69 10.45 -8.24 2.27
C VAL A 69 9.02 -8.62 2.66
N THR A 70 8.82 -9.08 3.90
CA THR A 70 7.50 -9.40 4.42
C THR A 70 6.62 -8.15 4.52
N SER A 71 7.19 -7.01 4.95
CA SER A 71 6.54 -5.71 4.97
C SER A 71 5.99 -5.33 3.60
N VAL A 72 6.84 -5.34 2.57
CA VAL A 72 6.47 -5.01 1.19
C VAL A 72 5.41 -5.99 0.66
N SER A 73 5.50 -7.27 1.03
CA SER A 73 4.48 -8.28 0.68
C SER A 73 3.12 -7.98 1.32
N CYS A 74 3.11 -7.59 2.60
CA CYS A 74 1.89 -7.18 3.29
C CYS A 74 1.24 -5.95 2.65
N MET A 75 2.05 -4.95 2.27
CA MET A 75 1.54 -3.76 1.57
C MET A 75 0.90 -4.14 0.23
N GLY A 76 1.56 -4.97 -0.59
CA GLY A 76 1.01 -5.45 -1.85
C GLY A 76 -0.29 -6.26 -1.67
N LEU A 77 -0.38 -7.12 -0.65
CA LEU A 77 -1.62 -7.81 -0.30
C LEU A 77 -2.72 -6.84 0.14
N GLY A 78 -2.37 -5.77 0.83
CA GLY A 78 -3.30 -4.69 1.19
C GLY A 78 -3.91 -4.05 -0.06
N GLU A 79 -3.09 -3.69 -1.06
CA GLU A 79 -3.56 -3.14 -2.33
C GLU A 79 -4.44 -4.16 -3.11
N TRP A 80 -4.05 -5.43 -3.11
CA TRP A 80 -4.87 -6.49 -3.71
C TRP A 80 -6.25 -6.60 -3.06
N TRP A 81 -6.32 -6.57 -1.74
CA TRP A 81 -7.61 -6.65 -1.04
C TRP A 81 -8.44 -5.37 -1.18
N MET A 82 -7.82 -4.20 -1.25
CA MET A 82 -8.53 -2.96 -1.58
C MET A 82 -9.16 -3.03 -2.98
N PHE A 83 -8.41 -3.55 -3.95
CA PHE A 83 -8.95 -3.78 -5.30
C PHE A 83 -10.15 -4.75 -5.28
N ARG A 84 -10.09 -5.82 -4.47
CA ARG A 84 -11.20 -6.76 -4.27
C ARG A 84 -12.41 -6.10 -3.61
N ALA A 85 -12.19 -5.19 -2.66
CA ALA A 85 -13.24 -4.38 -2.04
C ALA A 85 -13.95 -3.51 -3.09
N LEU A 86 -13.19 -2.80 -3.89
CA LEU A 86 -13.72 -1.99 -5.00
C LEU A 86 -14.49 -2.85 -6.01
N GLY A 87 -13.98 -4.04 -6.32
CA GLY A 87 -14.68 -5.01 -7.18
C GLY A 87 -16.02 -5.47 -6.59
N ALA A 88 -16.11 -5.64 -5.27
CA ALA A 88 -17.35 -6.03 -4.59
C ALA A 88 -18.38 -4.88 -4.57
N TRP A 89 -17.94 -3.61 -4.46
CA TRP A 89 -18.82 -2.44 -4.42
C TRP A 89 -19.20 -1.89 -5.80
N LEU A 90 -18.26 -1.93 -6.74
CA LEU A 90 -18.41 -1.28 -8.05
C LEU A 90 -18.60 -2.27 -9.20
N GLY A 91 -18.53 -3.59 -8.93
CA GLY A 91 -18.63 -4.66 -9.90
C GLY A 91 -17.28 -5.17 -10.44
N PRO A 92 -17.27 -6.18 -11.34
CA PRO A 92 -16.06 -6.82 -11.84
C PRO A 92 -15.04 -5.85 -12.44
N ARG A 93 -13.74 -6.06 -12.15
CA ARG A 93 -12.62 -5.19 -12.57
C ARG A 93 -11.66 -5.91 -13.50
N ARG A 94 -11.21 -5.21 -14.55
CA ARG A 94 -10.41 -5.84 -15.64
C ARG A 94 -8.95 -6.13 -15.25
N TRP A 95 -8.30 -5.25 -14.50
CA TRP A 95 -6.85 -5.27 -14.28
C TRP A 95 -6.39 -6.12 -13.08
N GLY A 96 -7.25 -6.97 -12.52
CA GLY A 96 -6.92 -7.78 -11.35
C GLY A 96 -5.72 -8.71 -11.56
N ARG A 97 -5.61 -9.38 -12.74
CA ARG A 97 -4.46 -10.25 -13.01
C ARG A 97 -3.15 -9.48 -13.06
N LEU A 98 -3.15 -8.29 -13.69
CA LEU A 98 -1.97 -7.44 -13.75
C LEU A 98 -1.57 -6.98 -12.35
N LEU A 99 -2.54 -6.52 -11.54
CA LEU A 99 -2.27 -6.13 -10.16
C LEU A 99 -1.67 -7.29 -9.35
N ALA A 100 -2.21 -8.51 -9.48
CA ALA A 100 -1.67 -9.68 -8.80
C ALA A 100 -0.20 -9.96 -9.19
N VAL A 101 0.12 -9.87 -10.48
CA VAL A 101 1.51 -10.02 -10.97
C VAL A 101 2.41 -8.94 -10.37
N VAL A 102 1.98 -7.68 -10.39
CA VAL A 102 2.75 -6.57 -9.80
C VAL A 102 2.95 -6.77 -8.29
N CYS A 103 1.91 -7.19 -7.56
CA CYS A 103 2.02 -7.48 -6.12
C CYS A 103 3.04 -8.59 -5.81
N VAL A 104 3.16 -9.61 -6.67
CA VAL A 104 4.16 -10.68 -6.51
C VAL A 104 5.57 -10.22 -6.92
N LEU A 105 5.69 -9.46 -8.01
CA LEU A 105 6.99 -8.97 -8.48
C LEU A 105 7.61 -7.94 -7.54
N THR A 106 6.79 -7.17 -6.81
CA THR A 106 7.28 -6.14 -5.88
C THR A 106 8.24 -6.70 -4.83
N PRO A 107 7.87 -7.69 -4.00
CA PRO A 107 8.77 -8.25 -2.99
C PRO A 107 9.93 -9.04 -3.60
N ILE A 108 9.76 -9.66 -4.76
CA ILE A 108 10.85 -10.36 -5.45
C ILE A 108 11.94 -9.38 -5.87
N GLY A 109 11.57 -8.30 -6.55
CA GLY A 109 12.54 -7.29 -6.96
C GLY A 109 13.14 -6.54 -5.77
N TYR A 110 12.35 -6.32 -4.70
CA TYR A 110 12.87 -5.77 -3.43
C TYR A 110 13.96 -6.68 -2.85
N PHE A 111 13.72 -7.98 -2.80
CA PHE A 111 14.69 -8.97 -2.30
C PHE A 111 15.97 -9.00 -3.15
N LEU A 112 15.84 -8.97 -4.48
CA LEU A 112 16.97 -9.00 -5.40
C LEU A 112 17.81 -7.72 -5.38
N SER A 113 17.16 -6.58 -5.13
CA SER A 113 17.81 -5.26 -5.06
C SER A 113 18.23 -4.86 -3.64
N PHE A 114 18.13 -5.76 -2.65
CA PHE A 114 18.28 -5.43 -1.23
C PHE A 114 19.62 -4.74 -0.91
N ASP A 115 20.70 -5.21 -1.52
CA ASP A 115 22.07 -4.74 -1.26
C ASP A 115 22.38 -3.39 -1.94
N SER A 116 21.51 -2.93 -2.84
CA SER A 116 21.65 -1.62 -3.51
C SER A 116 20.50 -0.70 -3.12
N TYR A 117 20.75 0.27 -2.24
CA TYR A 117 19.76 1.22 -1.78
C TYR A 117 19.02 1.94 -2.93
N PRO A 118 19.70 2.51 -3.94
CA PRO A 118 19.04 3.20 -5.05
C PRO A 118 18.09 2.29 -5.84
N LEU A 119 18.54 1.07 -6.16
CA LEU A 119 17.72 0.10 -6.89
C LEU A 119 16.52 -0.36 -6.05
N ARG A 120 16.73 -0.63 -4.77
CA ARG A 120 15.69 -1.06 -3.84
C ARG A 120 14.59 0.01 -3.71
N VAL A 121 14.99 1.26 -3.48
CA VAL A 121 14.04 2.38 -3.33
C VAL A 121 13.33 2.67 -4.66
N GLY A 122 14.07 2.74 -5.76
CA GLY A 122 13.51 2.98 -7.09
C GLY A 122 12.51 1.90 -7.49
N TRP A 123 12.90 0.62 -7.39
CA TRP A 123 12.03 -0.52 -7.71
C TRP A 123 10.74 -0.52 -6.89
N THR A 124 10.89 -0.43 -5.56
CA THR A 124 9.74 -0.54 -4.66
C THR A 124 8.73 0.59 -4.86
N ASN A 125 9.22 1.84 -4.93
CA ASN A 125 8.32 2.98 -5.11
C ASN A 125 7.67 2.96 -6.50
N PHE A 126 8.38 2.55 -7.56
CA PHE A 126 7.79 2.40 -8.89
C PHE A 126 6.67 1.34 -8.89
N MET A 127 6.92 0.17 -8.30
CA MET A 127 5.93 -0.90 -8.24
C MET A 127 4.72 -0.54 -7.35
N LEU A 128 4.94 0.12 -6.21
CA LEU A 128 3.86 0.61 -5.36
C LEU A 128 3.02 1.69 -6.08
N ALA A 129 3.65 2.63 -6.76
CA ALA A 129 2.95 3.63 -7.56
C ALA A 129 2.09 2.97 -8.66
N LEU A 130 2.62 1.95 -9.34
CA LEU A 130 1.87 1.19 -10.34
C LEU A 130 0.66 0.47 -9.72
N GLN A 131 0.82 -0.14 -8.52
CA GLN A 131 -0.29 -0.76 -7.78
C GLN A 131 -1.38 0.28 -7.47
N LEU A 132 -1.01 1.45 -6.94
CA LEU A 132 -1.94 2.54 -6.62
C LEU A 132 -2.69 3.04 -7.87
N VAL A 133 -2.01 3.18 -9.00
CA VAL A 133 -2.65 3.54 -10.29
C VAL A 133 -3.63 2.47 -10.74
N LEU A 134 -3.28 1.19 -10.64
CA LEU A 134 -4.19 0.08 -10.99
C LEU A 134 -5.42 0.03 -10.09
N VAL A 135 -5.25 0.29 -8.78
CA VAL A 135 -6.38 0.42 -7.84
C VAL A 135 -7.22 1.65 -8.15
N ALA A 136 -6.60 2.80 -8.46
CA ALA A 136 -7.32 4.01 -8.87
C ALA A 136 -8.16 3.80 -10.14
N GLN A 137 -7.64 3.08 -11.12
CA GLN A 137 -8.39 2.73 -12.34
C GLN A 137 -9.64 1.88 -12.03
N ALA A 138 -9.64 1.10 -10.95
CA ALA A 138 -10.83 0.37 -10.53
C ALA A 138 -12.01 1.29 -10.16
N CYS A 139 -11.75 2.56 -9.86
CA CYS A 139 -12.80 3.56 -9.53
C CYS A 139 -13.45 4.19 -10.78
N LEU A 140 -12.85 4.07 -11.98
CA LEU A 140 -13.28 4.81 -13.17
C LEU A 140 -14.62 4.34 -13.77
N HIS A 141 -14.84 3.03 -13.88
CA HIS A 141 -15.96 2.44 -14.59
C HIS A 141 -16.84 1.61 -13.67
N PRO A 142 -17.76 2.24 -12.90
CA PRO A 142 -18.69 1.49 -12.07
C PRO A 142 -19.72 0.77 -12.90
N ALA A 143 -20.10 -0.46 -12.50
CA ALA A 143 -21.16 -1.22 -13.13
C ALA A 143 -22.56 -0.66 -12.81
N SER A 144 -22.68 0.19 -11.79
CA SER A 144 -23.94 0.79 -11.35
C SER A 144 -23.91 2.32 -11.43
N ALA A 145 -24.95 2.91 -12.00
CA ALA A 145 -25.15 4.37 -12.02
C ALA A 145 -25.30 4.99 -10.61
N MET A 146 -25.62 4.19 -9.60
CA MET A 146 -25.75 4.62 -8.20
C MET A 146 -24.42 4.75 -7.46
N SER A 147 -23.27 4.54 -8.11
CA SER A 147 -21.96 4.75 -7.48
C SER A 147 -21.77 6.25 -7.18
N GLY A 148 -21.79 6.59 -5.89
CA GLY A 148 -21.67 7.95 -5.42
C GLY A 148 -20.35 8.66 -5.78
N ARG A 149 -20.27 9.95 -5.46
CA ARG A 149 -19.09 10.79 -5.69
C ARG A 149 -17.84 10.33 -4.92
N TRP A 150 -18.00 9.50 -3.88
CA TRP A 150 -16.92 8.97 -3.04
C TRP A 150 -15.78 8.27 -3.83
N ARG A 151 -16.12 7.62 -4.93
CA ARG A 151 -15.14 6.94 -5.80
C ARG A 151 -14.10 7.90 -6.39
N TRP A 152 -14.53 9.12 -6.72
CA TRP A 152 -13.63 10.15 -7.25
C TRP A 152 -12.65 10.63 -6.19
N VAL A 153 -13.11 10.76 -4.94
CA VAL A 153 -12.25 11.13 -3.81
C VAL A 153 -11.17 10.07 -3.60
N ILE A 154 -11.55 8.79 -3.59
CA ILE A 154 -10.61 7.67 -3.47
C ILE A 154 -9.64 7.67 -4.65
N MET A 155 -10.14 7.80 -5.88
CA MET A 155 -9.29 7.80 -7.07
C MET A 155 -8.25 8.93 -7.04
N VAL A 156 -8.69 10.15 -6.76
CA VAL A 156 -7.77 11.31 -6.67
C VAL A 156 -6.76 11.11 -5.56
N GLY A 157 -7.17 10.65 -4.38
CA GLY A 157 -6.27 10.34 -3.28
C GLY A 157 -5.20 9.31 -3.66
N LEU A 158 -5.59 8.22 -4.33
CA LEU A 158 -4.67 7.19 -4.80
C LEU A 158 -3.69 7.71 -5.86
N LEU A 159 -4.16 8.55 -6.79
CA LEU A 159 -3.29 9.15 -7.82
C LEU A 159 -2.30 10.16 -7.23
N VAL A 160 -2.74 10.98 -6.27
CA VAL A 160 -1.85 11.88 -5.52
C VAL A 160 -0.78 11.07 -4.77
N LEU A 161 -1.20 10.02 -4.07
CA LEU A 161 -0.27 9.13 -3.36
C LEU A 161 0.70 8.43 -4.32
N ALA A 162 0.24 7.97 -5.48
CA ALA A 162 1.09 7.41 -6.53
C ALA A 162 2.13 8.42 -7.02
N GLY A 163 1.73 9.70 -7.21
CA GLY A 163 2.64 10.78 -7.58
C GLY A 163 3.75 11.00 -6.54
N PHE A 164 3.39 11.11 -5.26
CA PHE A 164 4.37 11.24 -4.17
C PHE A 164 5.29 10.02 -4.06
N THR A 165 4.73 8.82 -4.22
CA THR A 165 5.51 7.57 -4.19
C THR A 165 6.50 7.52 -5.35
N THR A 166 6.09 7.92 -6.56
CA THR A 166 6.97 8.01 -7.73
C THR A 166 8.08 9.04 -7.50
N LEU A 167 7.73 10.23 -7.01
CA LEU A 167 8.71 11.27 -6.71
C LEU A 167 9.76 10.79 -5.69
N ARG A 168 9.31 10.16 -4.61
CA ARG A 168 10.21 9.54 -3.63
C ARG A 168 11.13 8.49 -4.25
N GLY A 169 10.59 7.68 -5.17
CA GLY A 169 11.36 6.67 -5.90
C GLY A 169 12.46 7.30 -6.76
N ILE A 170 12.15 8.37 -7.48
CA ILE A 170 13.11 9.12 -8.29
C ILE A 170 14.19 9.76 -7.41
N LEU A 171 13.79 10.47 -6.37
CA LEU A 171 14.73 11.13 -5.45
C LEU A 171 15.66 10.11 -4.79
N GLY A 172 15.13 8.99 -4.27
CA GLY A 172 15.92 7.96 -3.62
C GLY A 172 16.80 7.14 -4.58
N ALA A 173 16.45 7.04 -5.87
CA ALA A 173 17.25 6.33 -6.87
C ALA A 173 18.39 7.17 -7.46
N PHE A 174 18.16 8.46 -7.67
CA PHE A 174 19.10 9.32 -8.41
C PHE A 174 19.80 10.39 -7.55
N PHE A 175 19.27 10.70 -6.38
CA PHE A 175 19.78 11.77 -5.52
C PHE A 175 20.14 11.28 -4.11
N THR A 176 20.64 10.05 -4.01
CA THR A 176 20.98 9.39 -2.72
C THR A 176 21.98 10.17 -1.86
N GLU A 177 22.90 10.94 -2.48
CA GLU A 177 23.88 11.76 -1.75
C GLU A 177 23.27 12.97 -1.07
N GLN A 178 22.10 13.44 -1.55
CA GLN A 178 21.41 14.63 -1.03
C GLN A 178 20.25 14.26 -0.09
N TYR A 179 19.74 13.03 -0.20
CA TYR A 179 18.59 12.52 0.58
C TYR A 179 18.89 11.10 1.07
N PRO A 180 19.76 10.97 2.11
CA PRO A 180 20.11 9.67 2.70
C PRO A 180 18.93 8.99 3.40
#